data_dcd7c585d2fdf1f5b423fa8613538d77
#
_entry.id   dcd7c585d2fdf1f5b423fa8613538d77
#
_cell.length_a   1.000
_cell.length_b   1.000
_cell.length_c   1.000
_cell.angle_alpha   90.00
_cell.angle_beta   90.00
_cell.angle_gamma   90.00
#
_symmetry.space_group_name_H-M   'P 1'
#
loop_
_entity.id
_entity.type
_entity.pdbx_description
1 polymer ?
#
loop_
_entity_poly.entity_id
_entity_poly.type
_entity_poly.pdbx_seq_one_letter_code
_entity_poly.pdbx_strand_id
1 'polypeptide(L)'
;DDDIEGSYPDVRFNDSTGLFGLDLEMRTKPSFRVMFGGNISSTSMNQAYVGLEYRRIGKSSQTYNFDGYFSPLYTSLSVRGRTDFFARSLLSLDYGFNFNYYNYFKSNFGAIGRRNDLTYSKYFDTYATAALTMPIGRYTVLSLRANGGWDTYRYFQTTDYEDDDYMDQTRFPFFGLKLEVDRNGLNYLLYPTRGIRQSISAIFITGNEMFRPGTRPPDGVTYTSR
;
A
#
# COMPACT_ATOMS: atom_id res chain seq x y z
N ASP A 1 14.63 14.40 4.23
CA ASP A 1 13.94 14.92 5.43
C ASP A 1 12.57 15.47 5.02
N ASP A 2 11.61 14.57 4.93
CA ASP A 2 10.25 14.92 4.49
C ASP A 2 9.44 15.73 5.51
N ASP A 3 9.94 15.88 6.73
CA ASP A 3 9.23 16.54 7.84
C ASP A 3 9.56 18.02 7.98
N ILE A 4 10.60 18.51 7.31
CA ILE A 4 11.06 19.89 7.37
C ILE A 4 10.63 20.61 6.08
N GLU A 5 9.86 21.69 6.22
CA GLU A 5 9.43 22.53 5.09
C GLU A 5 10.52 23.52 4.70
N GLY A 6 11.31 23.98 5.66
CA GLY A 6 12.40 24.89 5.43
C GLY A 6 13.27 25.04 6.67
N SER A 7 14.54 25.39 6.47
CA SER A 7 15.47 25.77 7.53
C SER A 7 16.11 27.10 7.19
N TYR A 8 16.11 27.99 8.16
CA TYR A 8 16.68 29.33 8.02
C TYR A 8 17.86 29.43 8.99
N PRO A 9 19.10 29.39 8.50
CA PRO A 9 20.28 29.60 9.32
C PRO A 9 20.49 31.09 9.64
N ASP A 10 20.63 31.43 10.91
CA ASP A 10 21.07 32.75 11.38
C ASP A 10 22.41 32.59 12.07
N VAL A 11 23.38 33.38 11.66
CA VAL A 11 24.74 33.31 12.17
C VAL A 11 24.96 34.50 13.10
N ARG A 12 25.22 34.23 14.40
CA ARG A 12 25.49 35.24 15.40
C ARG A 12 26.93 35.13 15.92
N PHE A 13 27.62 36.23 15.91
CA PHE A 13 28.92 36.33 16.56
C PHE A 13 28.75 36.53 18.06
N ASN A 14 29.47 35.74 18.87
CA ASN A 14 29.50 35.91 20.31
C ASN A 14 30.84 36.54 20.73
N ASP A 15 30.80 37.82 21.07
CA ASP A 15 31.99 38.61 21.44
C ASP A 15 32.71 38.06 22.67
N SER A 16 32.01 37.38 23.60
CA SER A 16 32.62 36.83 24.82
C SER A 16 33.42 35.54 24.57
N THR A 17 33.09 34.77 23.57
CA THR A 17 33.75 33.49 23.24
C THR A 17 34.60 33.57 21.98
N GLY A 18 34.46 34.63 21.17
CA GLY A 18 35.10 34.78 19.86
C GLY A 18 34.63 33.77 18.81
N LEU A 19 33.50 33.12 19.04
CA LEU A 19 32.94 32.06 18.17
C LEU A 19 31.66 32.51 17.49
N PHE A 20 31.43 31.97 16.32
CA PHE A 20 30.11 32.09 15.65
C PHE A 20 29.16 31.02 16.15
N GLY A 21 28.00 31.44 16.64
CA GLY A 21 26.87 30.59 16.91
C GLY A 21 26.01 30.48 15.65
N LEU A 22 25.50 29.26 15.36
CA LEU A 22 24.58 29.02 14.29
C LEU A 22 23.20 28.69 14.90
N ASP A 23 22.25 29.59 14.75
CA ASP A 23 20.85 29.37 15.11
C ASP A 23 20.10 28.87 13.89
N LEU A 24 19.49 27.71 14.01
CA LEU A 24 18.68 27.09 12.95
C LEU A 24 17.19 27.20 13.31
N GLU A 25 16.47 28.06 12.62
CA GLU A 25 15.01 28.08 12.68
C GLU A 25 14.47 27.05 11.67
N MET A 26 13.80 26.00 12.16
CA MET A 26 13.21 24.96 11.35
C MET A 26 11.69 25.08 11.38
N ARG A 27 11.08 25.12 10.19
CA ARG A 27 9.63 24.99 10.03
C ARG A 27 9.29 23.55 9.72
N THR A 28 8.44 22.96 10.55
CA THR A 28 7.93 21.60 10.33
C THR A 28 6.62 21.65 9.55
N LYS A 29 6.38 20.64 8.74
CA LYS A 29 5.10 20.46 8.05
C LYS A 29 3.95 20.29 9.07
N PRO A 30 2.69 20.60 8.69
CA PRO A 30 1.54 20.40 9.57
C PRO A 30 1.45 18.96 10.07
N SER A 31 1.17 18.81 11.36
CA SER A 31 1.03 17.49 11.99
C SER A 31 -0.18 16.70 11.48
N PHE A 32 -1.17 17.36 10.91
CA PHE A 32 -2.39 16.76 10.40
C PHE A 32 -2.73 17.32 9.03
N ARG A 33 -3.01 16.44 8.07
CA ARG A 33 -3.42 16.79 6.72
C ARG A 33 -4.62 15.95 6.32
N VAL A 34 -5.61 16.61 5.73
CA VAL A 34 -6.79 15.96 5.14
C VAL A 34 -6.75 16.20 3.64
N MET A 35 -7.00 15.17 2.87
CA MET A 35 -7.02 15.22 1.40
C MET A 35 -8.36 14.69 0.91
N PHE A 36 -8.96 15.41 -0.03
CA PHE A 36 -10.16 14.98 -0.72
C PHE A 36 -9.91 15.03 -2.23
N GLY A 37 -10.47 14.07 -2.93
CA GLY A 37 -10.38 14.01 -4.37
C GLY A 37 -11.50 13.18 -4.96
N GLY A 38 -11.61 13.21 -6.27
CA GLY A 38 -12.58 12.38 -6.97
C GLY A 38 -12.82 12.87 -8.38
N ASN A 39 -13.58 12.08 -9.10
CA ASN A 39 -14.12 12.46 -10.39
C ASN A 39 -15.60 12.11 -10.45
N ILE A 40 -16.35 12.93 -11.14
CA ILE A 40 -17.77 12.69 -11.46
C ILE A 40 -17.87 12.66 -12.98
N SER A 41 -18.41 11.57 -13.49
CA SER A 41 -18.58 11.35 -14.93
C SER A 41 -20.01 10.94 -15.21
N SER A 42 -20.47 11.17 -16.43
CA SER A 42 -21.74 10.62 -16.93
C SER A 42 -21.72 9.10 -17.08
N THR A 43 -20.54 8.48 -17.00
CA THR A 43 -20.37 7.03 -16.94
C THR A 43 -20.43 6.55 -15.48
N SER A 44 -20.61 5.24 -15.27
CA SER A 44 -20.66 4.63 -13.94
C SER A 44 -19.31 4.64 -13.18
N MET A 45 -18.30 5.34 -13.68
CA MET A 45 -16.94 5.40 -13.12
C MET A 45 -16.71 6.59 -12.17
N ASN A 46 -17.71 6.94 -11.38
CA ASN A 46 -17.55 7.94 -10.34
C ASN A 46 -16.64 7.42 -9.24
N GLN A 47 -15.72 8.25 -8.77
CA GLN A 47 -14.77 7.88 -7.73
C GLN A 47 -14.65 8.99 -6.70
N ALA A 48 -14.63 8.64 -5.44
CA ALA A 48 -14.32 9.51 -4.32
C ALA A 48 -13.07 9.01 -3.60
N TYR A 49 -12.24 9.94 -3.15
CA TYR A 49 -11.04 9.70 -2.36
C TYR A 49 -11.05 10.53 -1.10
N VAL A 50 -10.66 9.92 0.00
CA VAL A 50 -10.42 10.59 1.28
C VAL A 50 -9.07 10.09 1.81
N GLY A 51 -8.18 11.03 2.11
CA GLY A 51 -6.88 10.76 2.71
C GLY A 51 -6.72 11.52 4.02
N LEU A 52 -6.16 10.87 5.03
CA LEU A 52 -5.77 11.47 6.31
C LEU A 52 -4.30 11.14 6.56
N GLU A 53 -3.53 12.16 6.91
CA GLU A 53 -2.13 12.01 7.30
C GLU A 53 -1.94 12.68 8.66
N TYR A 54 -1.37 11.93 9.59
CA TYR A 54 -0.99 12.46 10.90
C TYR A 54 0.50 12.19 11.14
N ARG A 55 1.22 13.24 11.53
CA ARG A 55 2.65 13.18 11.85
C ARG A 55 2.91 13.66 13.26
N ARG A 56 3.79 12.98 13.95
CA ARG A 56 4.26 13.36 15.28
C ARG A 56 5.78 13.17 15.35
N ILE A 57 6.47 14.23 15.72
CA ILE A 57 7.92 14.22 15.96
C ILE A 57 8.15 14.39 17.46
N GLY A 58 8.99 13.54 18.04
CA GLY A 58 9.36 13.55 19.44
C GLY A 58 10.59 12.69 19.71
N LYS A 59 10.53 11.79 20.67
CA LYS A 59 11.58 10.78 20.90
C LYS A 59 11.66 9.77 19.76
N SER A 60 10.63 9.65 18.98
CA SER A 60 10.53 8.92 17.71
C SER A 60 9.75 9.77 16.74
N SER A 61 9.97 9.60 15.43
CA SER A 61 9.07 10.13 14.40
C SER A 61 7.99 9.11 14.09
N GLN A 62 6.74 9.54 14.04
CA GLN A 62 5.59 8.68 13.75
C GLN A 62 4.77 9.32 12.64
N THR A 63 4.46 8.53 11.62
CA THR A 63 3.61 8.95 10.52
C THR A 63 2.50 7.92 10.34
N TYR A 64 1.27 8.37 10.29
CA TYR A 64 0.09 7.55 10.05
C TYR A 64 -0.63 8.07 8.82
N ASN A 65 -0.94 7.18 7.91
CA ASN A 65 -1.69 7.48 6.70
C ASN A 65 -2.93 6.59 6.64
N PHE A 66 -4.03 7.19 6.31
CA PHE A 66 -5.27 6.54 5.99
C PHE A 66 -5.70 6.98 4.60
N ASP A 67 -5.97 6.02 3.71
CA ASP A 67 -6.41 6.27 2.36
C ASP A 67 -7.67 5.46 2.07
N GLY A 68 -8.74 6.11 1.65
CA GLY A 68 -9.99 5.49 1.24
C GLY A 68 -10.36 5.88 -0.19
N TYR A 69 -10.59 4.89 -1.05
CA TYR A 69 -11.10 5.04 -2.41
C TYR A 69 -12.47 4.36 -2.50
N PHE A 70 -13.45 5.07 -3.01
CA PHE A 70 -14.81 4.60 -3.12
C PHE A 70 -15.32 4.77 -4.56
N SER A 71 -15.61 3.67 -5.22
CA SER A 71 -16.16 3.63 -6.57
C SER A 71 -17.08 2.43 -6.71
N PRO A 72 -18.06 2.45 -7.62
CA PRO A 72 -18.88 1.27 -7.93
C PRO A 72 -18.08 0.03 -8.34
N LEU A 73 -16.90 0.22 -8.96
CA LEU A 73 -16.04 -0.87 -9.46
C LEU A 73 -14.96 -1.26 -8.47
N TYR A 74 -14.50 -0.30 -7.67
CA TYR A 74 -13.33 -0.47 -6.82
C TYR A 74 -13.51 0.30 -5.53
N THR A 75 -13.37 -0.41 -4.43
CA THR A 75 -13.29 0.18 -3.09
C THR A 75 -11.98 -0.26 -2.45
N SER A 76 -11.22 0.67 -1.95
CA SER A 76 -9.96 0.39 -1.29
C SER A 76 -9.87 1.15 0.03
N LEU A 77 -9.34 0.48 1.04
CA LEU A 77 -9.02 1.05 2.33
C LEU A 77 -7.58 0.67 2.68
N SER A 78 -6.75 1.67 2.95
CA SER A 78 -5.36 1.47 3.36
C SER A 78 -5.07 2.25 4.63
N VAL A 79 -4.56 1.57 5.64
CA VAL A 79 -4.05 2.19 6.87
C VAL A 79 -2.58 1.83 6.98
N ARG A 80 -1.72 2.83 7.06
CA ARG A 80 -0.27 2.65 7.14
C ARG A 80 0.29 3.47 8.29
N GLY A 81 1.17 2.86 9.06
CA GLY A 81 1.95 3.53 10.09
C GLY A 81 3.44 3.30 9.86
N ARG A 82 4.22 4.32 10.16
CA ARG A 82 5.67 4.25 10.21
C ARG A 82 6.16 4.87 11.51
N THR A 83 7.06 4.18 12.18
CA THR A 83 7.73 4.68 13.38
C THR A 83 9.24 4.60 13.18
N ASP A 84 9.91 5.76 13.21
CA ASP A 84 11.36 5.86 13.14
C ASP A 84 11.90 6.09 14.55
N PHE A 85 12.72 5.15 15.02
CA PHE A 85 13.35 5.21 16.34
C PHE A 85 14.72 5.87 16.24
N PHE A 86 14.91 6.97 16.99
CA PHE A 86 16.16 7.69 17.07
C PHE A 86 17.07 7.12 18.16
N ALA A 87 17.48 5.86 17.98
CA ALA A 87 18.44 5.21 18.87
C ALA A 87 19.87 5.32 18.31
N ARG A 88 20.82 4.65 18.94
CA ARG A 88 22.21 4.55 18.45
C ARG A 88 22.30 4.00 17.01
N SER A 89 21.37 3.19 16.60
CA SER A 89 21.13 2.78 15.22
C SER A 89 19.73 3.23 14.83
N LEU A 90 19.58 3.91 13.69
CA LEU A 90 18.29 4.26 13.15
C LEU A 90 17.52 2.97 12.81
N LEU A 91 16.34 2.83 13.37
CA LEU A 91 15.47 1.69 13.13
C LEU A 91 14.10 2.22 12.74
N SER A 92 13.57 1.73 11.64
CA SER A 92 12.23 2.07 11.16
C SER A 92 11.33 0.84 11.18
N LEU A 93 10.14 0.99 11.75
CA LEU A 93 9.08 0.01 11.72
C LEU A 93 7.94 0.56 10.86
N ASP A 94 7.69 -0.09 9.74
CA ASP A 94 6.55 0.14 8.88
C ASP A 94 5.51 -0.93 9.12
N TYR A 95 4.24 -0.56 9.23
CA TYR A 95 3.13 -1.51 9.39
C TYR A 95 1.90 -0.98 8.68
N GLY A 96 1.05 -1.90 8.23
CA GLY A 96 -0.13 -1.49 7.51
C GLY A 96 -1.15 -2.59 7.35
N PHE A 97 -2.34 -2.16 7.01
CA PHE A 97 -3.47 -3.00 6.65
C PHE A 97 -4.06 -2.47 5.36
N ASN A 98 -4.35 -3.37 4.42
CA ASN A 98 -4.96 -3.04 3.15
C ASN A 98 -6.17 -3.94 2.91
N PHE A 99 -7.23 -3.33 2.44
CA PHE A 99 -8.44 -3.99 1.98
C PHE A 99 -8.78 -3.44 0.61
N ASN A 100 -8.93 -4.33 -0.38
CA ASN A 100 -9.32 -3.98 -1.74
C ASN A 100 -10.50 -4.84 -2.16
N TYR A 101 -11.49 -4.21 -2.77
CA TYR A 101 -12.66 -4.85 -3.33
C TYR A 101 -12.85 -4.41 -4.76
N TYR A 102 -12.89 -5.36 -5.67
CA TYR A 102 -13.17 -5.15 -7.09
C TYR A 102 -14.48 -5.83 -7.47
N ASN A 103 -15.33 -5.10 -8.17
CA ASN A 103 -16.58 -5.59 -8.68
C ASN A 103 -16.61 -5.48 -10.20
N TYR A 104 -16.16 -6.51 -10.88
CA TYR A 104 -16.04 -6.52 -12.34
C TYR A 104 -17.38 -6.59 -13.06
N PHE A 105 -18.46 -6.96 -12.37
CA PHE A 105 -19.81 -6.94 -12.94
C PHE A 105 -20.27 -5.54 -13.35
N LYS A 106 -19.89 -4.52 -12.58
CA LYS A 106 -20.28 -3.14 -12.85
C LYS A 106 -19.43 -2.44 -13.91
N SER A 107 -18.31 -3.05 -14.36
CA SER A 107 -17.36 -2.45 -15.32
C SER A 107 -17.94 -2.33 -16.74
N ASN A 108 -18.98 -3.07 -17.03
CA ASN A 108 -19.53 -3.19 -18.38
C ASN A 108 -20.68 -2.23 -18.69
N PHE A 109 -20.97 -1.32 -17.78
CA PHE A 109 -22.13 -0.41 -17.89
C PHE A 109 -21.86 0.85 -18.72
N GLY A 110 -20.93 0.88 -19.64
CA GLY A 110 -20.63 2.14 -20.31
C GLY A 110 -20.12 2.13 -21.74
N ALA A 111 -19.86 1.01 -22.34
CA ALA A 111 -19.37 0.97 -23.73
C ALA A 111 -20.33 0.20 -24.63
N ILE A 112 -21.12 0.98 -25.40
CA ILE A 112 -21.70 0.60 -26.70
C ILE A 112 -21.78 -0.91 -26.95
N GLY A 113 -22.93 -1.51 -26.61
CA GLY A 113 -23.27 -2.88 -26.95
C GLY A 113 -23.32 -3.81 -25.74
N ARG A 114 -24.52 -4.36 -25.50
CA ARG A 114 -24.73 -5.49 -24.60
C ARG A 114 -23.88 -6.66 -25.12
N ARG A 115 -22.76 -6.91 -24.48
CA ARG A 115 -22.10 -8.22 -24.57
C ARG A 115 -22.71 -9.10 -23.48
N ASN A 116 -23.45 -10.11 -23.90
CA ASN A 116 -24.05 -11.11 -23.00
C ASN A 116 -23.04 -12.11 -22.41
N ASP A 117 -21.76 -11.95 -22.71
CA ASP A 117 -20.70 -12.94 -22.41
C ASP A 117 -19.83 -12.53 -21.21
N LEU A 118 -20.37 -11.79 -20.24
CA LEU A 118 -19.58 -11.25 -19.16
C LEU A 118 -19.61 -12.16 -17.95
N THR A 119 -18.50 -12.81 -17.70
CA THR A 119 -18.23 -13.52 -16.46
C THR A 119 -18.38 -12.56 -15.28
N TYR A 120 -19.36 -12.82 -14.43
CA TYR A 120 -19.52 -12.07 -13.19
C TYR A 120 -18.40 -12.44 -12.23
N SER A 121 -17.63 -11.43 -11.77
CA SER A 121 -16.51 -11.68 -10.88
C SER A 121 -16.39 -10.57 -9.82
N LYS A 122 -16.17 -10.99 -8.58
CA LYS A 122 -15.80 -10.14 -7.45
C LYS A 122 -14.46 -10.61 -6.89
N TYR A 123 -13.57 -9.68 -6.64
CA TYR A 123 -12.28 -9.94 -6.05
C TYR A 123 -12.11 -9.15 -4.76
N PHE A 124 -11.70 -9.83 -3.70
CA PHE A 124 -11.36 -9.24 -2.42
C PHE A 124 -9.91 -9.59 -2.11
N ASP A 125 -9.15 -8.58 -1.79
CA ASP A 125 -7.76 -8.69 -1.35
C ASP A 125 -7.63 -8.01 0.01
N THR A 126 -7.19 -8.76 1.00
CA THR A 126 -7.07 -8.27 2.37
C THR A 126 -5.77 -8.77 2.97
N TYR A 127 -4.88 -7.84 3.34
CA TYR A 127 -3.62 -8.22 3.94
C TYR A 127 -3.10 -7.18 4.93
N ALA A 128 -2.35 -7.67 5.90
CA ALA A 128 -1.53 -6.88 6.81
C ALA A 128 -0.05 -7.04 6.46
N THR A 129 0.73 -6.00 6.70
CA THR A 129 2.18 -5.99 6.48
C THR A 129 2.88 -5.36 7.66
N ALA A 130 4.07 -5.87 7.99
CA ALA A 130 4.99 -5.26 8.92
C ALA A 130 6.41 -5.37 8.35
N ALA A 131 7.18 -4.29 8.39
CA ALA A 131 8.55 -4.29 7.91
C ALA A 131 9.46 -3.57 8.90
N LEU A 132 10.60 -4.18 9.19
CA LEU A 132 11.66 -3.63 9.98
C LEU A 132 12.80 -3.25 9.05
N THR A 133 13.23 -2.00 9.11
CA THR A 133 14.27 -1.45 8.23
C THR A 133 15.36 -0.81 9.06
N MET A 134 16.61 -1.15 8.77
CA MET A 134 17.77 -0.55 9.44
C MET A 134 18.90 -0.27 8.45
N PRO A 135 19.62 0.87 8.60
CA PRO A 135 20.81 1.15 7.81
C PRO A 135 21.98 0.30 8.31
N ILE A 136 22.70 -0.32 7.37
CA ILE A 136 23.97 -1.01 7.59
C ILE A 136 25.07 -0.20 6.93
N GLY A 137 25.62 0.79 7.66
CA GLY A 137 26.61 1.71 7.13
C GLY A 137 25.97 2.86 6.34
N ARG A 138 26.78 3.51 5.46
CA ARG A 138 26.41 4.80 4.85
C ARG A 138 25.43 4.70 3.68
N TYR A 139 25.47 3.60 2.94
CA TYR A 139 24.78 3.48 1.66
C TYR A 139 23.88 2.23 1.59
N THR A 140 23.87 1.41 2.62
CA THR A 140 23.20 0.11 2.60
C THR A 140 22.08 0.06 3.63
N VAL A 141 20.94 -0.46 3.24
CA VAL A 141 19.76 -0.65 4.07
C VAL A 141 19.39 -2.13 4.05
N LEU A 142 19.14 -2.68 5.21
CA LEU A 142 18.56 -4.02 5.39
C LEU A 142 17.08 -3.86 5.74
N SER A 143 16.22 -4.61 5.07
CA SER A 143 14.79 -4.62 5.32
C SER A 143 14.28 -6.06 5.47
N LEU A 144 13.57 -6.33 6.54
CA LEU A 144 12.81 -7.56 6.75
C LEU A 144 11.33 -7.22 6.75
N ARG A 145 10.57 -7.81 5.83
CA ARG A 145 9.13 -7.59 5.70
C ARG A 145 8.39 -8.91 5.88
N ALA A 146 7.34 -8.89 6.68
CA ALA A 146 6.34 -9.93 6.77
C ALA A 146 5.00 -9.41 6.26
N ASN A 147 4.27 -10.22 5.54
CA ASN A 147 2.92 -9.93 5.10
C ASN A 147 2.07 -11.20 5.19
N GLY A 148 0.81 -11.01 5.51
CA GLY A 148 -0.14 -12.11 5.58
C GLY A 148 -1.56 -11.60 5.37
N GLY A 149 -2.37 -12.43 4.76
CA GLY A 149 -3.72 -12.07 4.39
C GLY A 149 -4.43 -13.18 3.64
N TRP A 150 -5.42 -12.79 2.91
CA TRP A 150 -6.16 -13.70 2.04
C TRP A 150 -6.74 -12.97 0.85
N ASP A 151 -6.70 -13.65 -0.29
CA ASP A 151 -7.39 -13.29 -1.51
C ASP A 151 -8.65 -14.11 -1.62
N THR A 152 -9.72 -13.52 -2.11
CA THR A 152 -10.99 -14.22 -2.34
C THR A 152 -11.55 -13.82 -3.70
N TYR A 153 -11.68 -14.79 -4.57
CA TYR A 153 -12.37 -14.67 -5.84
C TYR A 153 -13.76 -15.28 -5.72
N ARG A 154 -14.78 -14.56 -6.19
CA ARG A 154 -16.13 -15.08 -6.38
C ARG A 154 -16.53 -14.84 -7.82
N TYR A 155 -16.97 -15.88 -8.50
CA TYR A 155 -17.26 -15.82 -9.93
C TYR A 155 -18.29 -16.85 -10.32
N PHE A 156 -18.97 -16.60 -11.45
CA PHE A 156 -19.73 -17.62 -12.17
C PHE A 156 -18.87 -18.11 -13.33
N GLN A 157 -18.86 -19.42 -13.56
CA GLN A 157 -18.14 -20.03 -14.69
C GLN A 157 -18.97 -20.02 -15.98
N THR A 158 -20.27 -19.76 -15.86
CA THR A 158 -21.21 -19.69 -16.97
C THR A 158 -21.91 -18.35 -17.00
N THR A 159 -22.45 -17.97 -18.14
CA THR A 159 -23.28 -16.77 -18.31
C THR A 159 -24.74 -17.02 -17.97
N ASP A 160 -25.11 -18.29 -17.83
CA ASP A 160 -26.47 -18.75 -17.52
C ASP A 160 -26.64 -18.97 -16.01
N TYR A 161 -26.91 -17.89 -15.28
CA TYR A 161 -27.12 -17.88 -13.84
C TYR A 161 -28.37 -17.05 -13.49
N GLU A 162 -29.02 -17.42 -12.41
CA GLU A 162 -30.20 -16.74 -11.84
C GLU A 162 -29.84 -16.00 -10.54
N ASP A 163 -30.71 -15.11 -10.08
CA ASP A 163 -30.45 -14.29 -8.88
C ASP A 163 -30.27 -15.13 -7.60
N ASP A 164 -30.84 -16.33 -7.54
CA ASP A 164 -30.75 -17.28 -6.41
C ASP A 164 -29.49 -18.16 -6.47
N ASP A 165 -28.69 -18.06 -7.53
CA ASP A 165 -27.49 -18.87 -7.69
C ASP A 165 -26.33 -18.37 -6.85
N TYR A 166 -25.60 -19.31 -6.25
CA TYR A 166 -24.39 -19.03 -5.48
C TYR A 166 -23.16 -19.13 -6.39
N MET A 167 -22.26 -18.13 -6.27
CA MET A 167 -21.01 -18.10 -6.99
C MET A 167 -20.03 -19.16 -6.50
N ASP A 168 -19.18 -19.64 -7.40
CA ASP A 168 -17.96 -20.32 -7.03
C ASP A 168 -17.07 -19.36 -6.25
N GLN A 169 -16.39 -19.89 -5.24
CA GLN A 169 -15.49 -19.12 -4.42
C GLN A 169 -14.14 -19.81 -4.29
N THR A 170 -13.09 -19.13 -4.69
CA THR A 170 -11.70 -19.51 -4.41
C THR A 170 -11.14 -18.57 -3.36
N ARG A 171 -10.61 -19.11 -2.27
CA ARG A 171 -9.94 -18.35 -1.21
C ARG A 171 -8.50 -18.84 -1.07
N PHE A 172 -7.58 -17.90 -1.03
CA PHE A 172 -6.15 -18.16 -0.89
C PHE A 172 -5.59 -17.38 0.32
N PRO A 173 -5.61 -17.94 1.53
CA PRO A 173 -4.86 -17.40 2.65
C PRO A 173 -3.36 -17.59 2.40
N PHE A 174 -2.57 -16.54 2.64
CA PHE A 174 -1.15 -16.56 2.40
C PHE A 174 -0.35 -15.90 3.53
N PHE A 175 0.90 -16.29 3.63
CA PHE A 175 1.91 -15.65 4.45
C PHE A 175 3.20 -15.51 3.64
N GLY A 176 3.83 -14.34 3.74
CA GLY A 176 5.06 -14.04 3.01
C GLY A 176 6.11 -13.40 3.91
N LEU A 177 7.36 -13.73 3.65
CA LEU A 177 8.54 -13.08 4.22
C LEU A 177 9.43 -12.59 3.10
N LYS A 178 9.94 -11.36 3.20
CA LYS A 178 10.92 -10.78 2.28
C LYS A 178 12.07 -10.21 3.07
N LEU A 179 13.27 -10.68 2.76
CA LEU A 179 14.53 -10.08 3.20
C LEU A 179 15.14 -9.33 2.03
N GLU A 180 15.54 -8.09 2.24
CA GLU A 180 16.10 -7.25 1.18
C GLU A 180 17.30 -6.45 1.70
N VAL A 181 18.36 -6.44 0.90
CA VAL A 181 19.53 -5.58 1.09
C VAL A 181 19.59 -4.64 -0.11
N ASP A 182 19.42 -3.36 0.13
CA ASP A 182 19.53 -2.32 -0.91
C ASP A 182 20.73 -1.42 -0.61
N ARG A 183 21.63 -1.33 -1.57
CA ARG A 183 22.77 -0.41 -1.53
C ARG A 183 22.56 0.66 -2.59
N ASN A 184 22.42 1.91 -2.14
CA ASN A 184 22.28 3.05 -3.02
C ASN A 184 23.44 4.02 -2.84
N GLY A 185 24.44 3.93 -3.71
CA GLY A 185 25.61 4.81 -3.76
C GLY A 185 25.53 5.85 -4.88
N LEU A 186 24.34 6.10 -5.43
CA LEU A 186 24.15 7.11 -6.49
C LEU A 186 24.32 8.51 -5.92
N ASN A 187 24.94 9.40 -6.70
CA ASN A 187 25.14 10.80 -6.31
C ASN A 187 23.86 11.65 -6.36
N TYR A 188 22.91 11.32 -7.25
CA TYR A 188 21.61 11.97 -7.38
C TYR A 188 20.51 10.93 -7.49
N LEU A 189 19.33 11.26 -6.93
CA LEU A 189 18.13 10.41 -7.02
C LEU A 189 17.55 10.42 -8.44
N LEU A 190 17.50 11.61 -9.06
CA LEU A 190 17.08 11.80 -10.44
C LEU A 190 18.31 12.13 -11.29
N TYR A 191 18.46 11.44 -12.43
CA TYR A 191 19.58 11.60 -13.38
C TYR A 191 20.96 11.39 -12.73
N PRO A 192 21.23 10.19 -12.18
CA PRO A 192 22.52 9.91 -11.56
C PRO A 192 23.64 9.90 -12.62
N THR A 193 24.73 10.60 -12.33
CA THR A 193 25.93 10.66 -13.18
C THR A 193 27.07 9.82 -12.65
N ARG A 194 27.00 9.40 -11.38
CA ARG A 194 28.02 8.58 -10.70
C ARG A 194 27.38 7.69 -9.64
N GLY A 195 28.02 6.57 -9.37
CA GLY A 195 27.67 5.65 -8.31
C GLY A 195 27.04 4.37 -8.84
N ILE A 196 26.75 3.47 -7.92
CA ILE A 196 26.15 2.16 -8.21
C ILE A 196 24.98 1.96 -7.25
N ARG A 197 23.88 1.44 -7.78
CA ARG A 197 22.77 0.92 -6.98
C ARG A 197 22.66 -0.58 -7.19
N GLN A 198 22.56 -1.32 -6.11
CA GLN A 198 22.45 -2.78 -6.09
C GLN A 198 21.38 -3.18 -5.07
N SER A 199 20.51 -4.11 -5.45
CA SER A 199 19.52 -4.68 -4.56
C SER A 199 19.50 -6.20 -4.72
N ILE A 200 19.47 -6.90 -3.58
CA ILE A 200 19.32 -8.34 -3.51
C ILE A 200 18.15 -8.61 -2.57
N SER A 201 17.23 -9.47 -2.99
CA SER A 201 16.13 -9.88 -2.14
C SER A 201 15.87 -11.38 -2.21
N ALA A 202 15.49 -11.95 -1.07
CA ALA A 202 14.96 -13.30 -0.94
C ALA A 202 13.51 -13.21 -0.49
N ILE A 203 12.63 -13.95 -1.16
CA ILE A 203 11.19 -13.94 -0.88
C ILE A 203 10.75 -15.38 -0.63
N PHE A 204 10.05 -15.59 0.46
CA PHE A 204 9.36 -16.83 0.80
C PHE A 204 7.87 -16.55 0.88
N ILE A 205 7.05 -17.32 0.16
CA ILE A 205 5.58 -17.22 0.21
C ILE A 205 5.03 -18.63 0.40
N THR A 206 4.05 -18.74 1.29
CA THR A 206 3.28 -19.96 1.50
C THR A 206 1.81 -19.63 1.60
N GLY A 207 0.96 -20.54 1.16
CA GLY A 207 -0.49 -20.40 1.18
C GLY A 207 -1.17 -21.67 0.71
N ASN A 208 -2.47 -21.76 0.97
CA ASN A 208 -3.29 -22.89 0.55
C ASN A 208 -4.53 -22.37 -0.16
N GLU A 209 -4.79 -22.92 -1.34
CA GLU A 209 -6.01 -22.63 -2.08
C GLU A 209 -7.19 -23.45 -1.52
N MET A 210 -8.28 -22.78 -1.25
CA MET A 210 -9.54 -23.38 -0.82
C MET A 210 -10.63 -23.03 -1.82
N PHE A 211 -11.15 -24.04 -2.51
CA PHE A 211 -12.27 -23.88 -3.44
C PHE A 211 -13.58 -24.30 -2.78
N ARG A 212 -14.62 -23.50 -2.98
CA ARG A 212 -16.01 -23.81 -2.64
C ARG A 212 -16.85 -23.70 -3.91
N PRO A 213 -17.45 -24.80 -4.37
CA PRO A 213 -18.31 -24.77 -5.53
C PRO A 213 -19.60 -23.98 -5.28
N GLY A 214 -20.06 -23.29 -6.29
CA GLY A 214 -21.35 -22.63 -6.35
C GLY A 214 -22.45 -23.59 -6.79
N THR A 215 -23.60 -23.05 -7.25
CA THR A 215 -24.75 -23.83 -7.70
C THR A 215 -24.70 -24.18 -9.18
N ARG A 216 -23.96 -23.41 -9.99
CA ARG A 216 -23.85 -23.57 -11.45
C ARG A 216 -22.48 -24.06 -11.88
N PRO A 217 -22.28 -25.39 -12.04
CA PRO A 217 -21.02 -25.91 -12.60
C PRO A 217 -20.94 -25.60 -14.11
N PRO A 218 -19.72 -25.56 -14.67
CA PRO A 218 -19.54 -25.50 -16.13
C PRO A 218 -20.18 -26.71 -16.81
N ASP A 219 -20.52 -26.56 -18.08
CA ASP A 219 -21.09 -27.62 -18.87
C ASP A 219 -20.24 -28.89 -18.82
N GLY A 220 -20.88 -30.02 -18.49
CA GLY A 220 -20.25 -31.33 -18.40
C GLY A 220 -19.48 -31.60 -17.09
N VAL A 221 -19.54 -30.71 -16.10
CA VAL A 221 -18.92 -30.86 -14.77
C VAL A 221 -20.02 -31.00 -13.71
N THR A 222 -19.92 -32.00 -12.85
CA THR A 222 -20.81 -32.16 -11.70
C THR A 222 -20.01 -31.89 -10.43
N TYR A 223 -20.45 -30.93 -9.60
CA TYR A 223 -19.86 -30.73 -8.28
C TYR A 223 -20.30 -31.85 -7.35
N THR A 224 -19.35 -32.60 -6.86
CA THR A 224 -19.61 -33.61 -5.83
C THR A 224 -19.58 -32.89 -4.47
N SER A 225 -20.73 -32.81 -3.78
CA SER A 225 -20.76 -32.34 -2.38
C SER A 225 -19.90 -33.26 -1.52
N ARG A 226 -18.89 -32.69 -0.88
CA ARG A 226 -18.18 -33.35 0.22
C ARG A 226 -18.66 -32.84 1.54
#